data_95344ff6b8898a7894964bed34c18e8f
#
_entry.id   95344ff6b8898a7894964bed34c18e8f
#
_cell.length_a   1.000
_cell.length_b   1.000
_cell.length_c   1.000
_cell.angle_alpha   90.00
_cell.angle_beta   90.00
_cell.angle_gamma   90.00
#
_symmetry.space_group_name_H-M   'P 1'
#
loop_
_entity.id
_entity.type
_entity.pdbx_description
1 polymer ?
#
loop_
_entity_poly.entity_id
_entity_poly.type
_entity_poly.pdbx_seq_one_letter_code
_entity_poly.pdbx_strand_id
1 'polypeptide(L)'
;GYFATIPLLLFIAQQFTKTLFFKKVLKIYTWLLLLVTTLISGGDLGIYENWGVKLNYRAISMLAHPAEAIETSKSAPLVLLFTIMLGEIIIAGFLYRLALSRISIPTGKLISNEKISYTAQLIAIAGIVFLSIRGGWQQIPVNESVAYFSAYPVANHAAVNTPWHLSSSLLKNRHSGQKNIYSYLPAGEAAERVNHLYQKHSSDSARFVLTQQRPNIVFIQLESFTA
;
A
#
# COMPACT_ATOMS: atom_id res chain seq x y z
N GLY A 1 -5.80 -11.15 7.12
CA GLY A 1 -7.26 -11.21 7.21
C GLY A 1 -7.94 -11.01 5.86
N TYR A 2 -7.82 -9.85 5.21
CA TYR A 2 -8.56 -9.52 3.98
C TYR A 2 -8.37 -10.55 2.85
N PHE A 3 -7.17 -11.01 2.59
CA PHE A 3 -6.91 -12.02 1.56
C PHE A 3 -7.48 -13.41 1.88
N ALA A 4 -7.80 -13.69 3.14
CA ALA A 4 -8.43 -14.94 3.55
C ALA A 4 -9.96 -14.95 3.36
N THR A 5 -10.57 -13.79 3.10
CA THR A 5 -12.03 -13.70 2.90
C THR A 5 -12.47 -14.42 1.64
N ILE A 6 -11.71 -14.32 0.54
CA ILE A 6 -12.03 -14.97 -0.73
C ILE A 6 -11.97 -16.50 -0.61
N PRO A 7 -10.89 -17.12 -0.08
CA PRO A 7 -10.89 -18.55 0.23
C PRO A 7 -12.06 -18.99 1.11
N LEU A 8 -12.38 -18.22 2.16
CA LEU A 8 -13.51 -18.53 3.03
C LEU A 8 -14.84 -18.55 2.25
N LEU A 9 -15.10 -17.55 1.41
CA LEU A 9 -16.30 -17.50 0.57
C LEU A 9 -16.35 -18.66 -0.43
N LEU A 10 -15.20 -19.05 -1.00
CA LEU A 10 -15.09 -20.20 -1.88
C LEU A 10 -15.39 -21.50 -1.13
N PHE A 11 -14.92 -21.68 0.11
CA PHE A 11 -15.25 -22.85 0.93
C PHE A 11 -16.74 -22.91 1.27
N ILE A 12 -17.37 -21.77 1.57
CA ILE A 12 -18.82 -21.71 1.79
C ILE A 12 -19.58 -22.08 0.51
N ALA A 13 -19.22 -21.49 -0.63
CA ALA A 13 -19.86 -21.74 -1.91
C ALA A 13 -19.67 -23.19 -2.40
N GLN A 14 -18.58 -23.85 -2.01
CA GLN A 14 -18.32 -25.25 -2.31
C GLN A 14 -19.43 -26.19 -1.78
N GLN A 15 -20.14 -25.84 -0.73
CA GLN A 15 -21.26 -26.63 -0.23
C GLN A 15 -22.40 -26.79 -1.24
N PHE A 16 -22.50 -25.84 -2.18
CA PHE A 16 -23.60 -25.77 -3.14
C PHE A 16 -23.25 -26.27 -4.53
N THR A 17 -21.95 -26.51 -4.83
CA THR A 17 -21.47 -26.82 -6.19
C THR A 17 -20.37 -27.88 -6.23
N LYS A 18 -19.98 -28.30 -7.46
CA LYS A 18 -18.97 -29.34 -7.69
C LYS A 18 -17.55 -28.88 -7.29
N THR A 19 -16.85 -29.71 -6.56
CA THR A 19 -15.57 -29.47 -5.89
C THR A 19 -14.40 -29.07 -6.81
N LEU A 20 -14.35 -29.62 -8.05
CA LEU A 20 -13.22 -29.42 -8.97
C LEU A 20 -13.07 -27.96 -9.41
N PHE A 21 -14.19 -27.24 -9.60
CA PHE A 21 -14.18 -25.84 -10.00
C PHE A 21 -13.50 -24.98 -8.90
N PHE A 22 -13.88 -25.16 -7.64
CA PHE A 22 -13.34 -24.37 -6.54
C PHE A 22 -11.85 -24.60 -6.29
N LYS A 23 -11.38 -25.84 -6.41
CA LYS A 23 -9.94 -26.15 -6.33
C LYS A 23 -9.14 -25.38 -7.38
N LYS A 24 -9.65 -25.33 -8.62
CA LYS A 24 -8.99 -24.60 -9.71
C LYS A 24 -8.98 -23.09 -9.45
N VAL A 25 -10.13 -22.51 -9.03
CA VAL A 25 -10.25 -21.10 -8.72
C VAL A 25 -9.34 -20.72 -7.54
N LEU A 26 -9.34 -21.51 -6.47
CA LEU A 26 -8.46 -21.29 -5.31
C LEU A 26 -6.99 -21.34 -5.69
N LYS A 27 -6.58 -22.28 -6.54
CA LYS A 27 -5.20 -22.37 -7.04
C LYS A 27 -4.82 -21.11 -7.83
N ILE A 28 -5.66 -20.68 -8.77
CA ILE A 28 -5.42 -19.47 -9.57
C ILE A 28 -5.33 -18.26 -8.67
N TYR A 29 -6.29 -18.09 -7.74
CA TYR A 29 -6.29 -17.01 -6.77
C TYR A 29 -5.01 -16.95 -5.95
N THR A 30 -4.56 -18.10 -5.42
CA THR A 30 -3.34 -18.15 -4.60
C THR A 30 -2.11 -17.74 -5.39
N TRP A 31 -1.93 -18.25 -6.63
CA TRP A 31 -0.81 -17.85 -7.46
C TRP A 31 -0.83 -16.38 -7.87
N LEU A 32 -2.00 -15.85 -8.18
CA LEU A 32 -2.17 -14.43 -8.47
C LEU A 32 -1.84 -13.58 -7.25
N LEU A 33 -2.31 -13.99 -6.06
CA LEU A 33 -2.01 -13.31 -4.81
C LEU A 33 -0.51 -13.35 -4.49
N LEU A 34 0.15 -14.50 -4.67
CA LEU A 34 1.60 -14.62 -4.51
C LEU A 34 2.34 -13.67 -5.45
N LEU A 35 1.97 -13.63 -6.71
CA LEU A 35 2.58 -12.71 -7.68
C LEU A 35 2.40 -11.25 -7.26
N VAL A 36 1.19 -10.85 -6.90
CA VAL A 36 0.90 -9.46 -6.49
C VAL A 36 1.66 -9.09 -5.21
N THR A 37 1.67 -9.97 -4.20
CA THR A 37 2.39 -9.69 -2.95
C THR A 37 3.90 -9.62 -3.15
N THR A 38 4.47 -10.45 -4.01
CA THR A 38 5.88 -10.41 -4.37
C THR A 38 6.24 -9.13 -5.13
N LEU A 39 5.40 -8.67 -6.07
CA LEU A 39 5.59 -7.41 -6.76
C LEU A 39 5.54 -6.21 -5.79
N ILE A 40 4.62 -6.23 -4.83
CA ILE A 40 4.53 -5.21 -3.78
C ILE A 40 5.78 -5.25 -2.89
N SER A 41 6.26 -6.43 -2.51
CA SER A 41 7.48 -6.61 -1.70
C SER A 41 8.71 -6.07 -2.43
N GLY A 42 8.90 -6.45 -3.70
CA GLY A 42 9.99 -5.96 -4.52
C GLY A 42 9.96 -4.45 -4.72
N GLY A 43 8.77 -3.89 -4.98
CA GLY A 43 8.57 -2.44 -5.08
C GLY A 43 8.87 -1.70 -3.77
N ASP A 44 8.45 -2.26 -2.63
CA ASP A 44 8.74 -1.71 -1.30
C ASP A 44 10.24 -1.66 -1.04
N LEU A 45 10.95 -2.74 -1.28
CA LEU A 45 12.41 -2.82 -1.11
C LEU A 45 13.14 -1.82 -2.02
N GLY A 46 12.73 -1.74 -3.30
CA GLY A 46 13.37 -0.85 -4.27
C GLY A 46 13.18 0.64 -3.96
N ILE A 47 12.03 1.01 -3.41
CA ILE A 47 11.74 2.40 -3.02
C ILE A 47 12.36 2.74 -1.68
N TYR A 48 12.38 1.80 -0.75
CA TYR A 48 12.81 2.05 0.61
C TYR A 48 14.25 2.55 0.71
N GLU A 49 15.15 2.02 -0.12
CA GLU A 49 16.55 2.45 -0.17
C GLU A 49 16.70 3.94 -0.49
N ASN A 50 15.89 4.46 -1.41
CA ASN A 50 15.98 5.84 -1.88
C ASN A 50 15.11 6.82 -1.08
N TRP A 51 13.95 6.36 -0.60
CA TRP A 51 12.97 7.23 0.02
C TRP A 51 12.89 7.12 1.55
N GLY A 52 13.46 6.07 2.14
CA GLY A 52 13.40 5.81 3.58
C GLY A 52 12.00 5.53 4.11
N VAL A 53 11.03 5.34 3.22
CA VAL A 53 9.61 5.07 3.55
C VAL A 53 9.08 3.88 2.77
N LYS A 54 8.06 3.23 3.31
CA LYS A 54 7.40 2.11 2.66
C LYS A 54 6.64 2.52 1.39
N LEU A 55 6.46 1.55 0.50
CA LEU A 55 5.65 1.70 -0.71
C LEU A 55 4.25 2.21 -0.35
N ASN A 56 3.85 3.36 -0.89
CA ASN A 56 2.63 4.08 -0.56
C ASN A 56 1.91 4.62 -1.80
N TYR A 57 0.82 5.34 -1.58
CA TYR A 57 0.02 5.97 -2.65
C TYR A 57 0.87 6.85 -3.58
N ARG A 58 1.82 7.65 -3.04
CA ARG A 58 2.67 8.54 -3.84
C ARG A 58 3.49 7.76 -4.87
N ALA A 59 4.11 6.66 -4.42
CA ALA A 59 4.90 5.82 -5.30
C ALA A 59 4.04 5.21 -6.43
N ILE A 60 2.82 4.76 -6.09
CA ILE A 60 1.89 4.26 -7.10
C ILE A 60 1.41 5.37 -8.05
N SER A 61 1.20 6.59 -7.56
CA SER A 61 0.80 7.72 -8.42
C SER A 61 1.87 8.11 -9.45
N MET A 62 3.15 7.83 -9.20
CA MET A 62 4.23 8.03 -10.19
C MET A 62 4.08 7.12 -11.42
N LEU A 63 3.38 5.99 -11.31
CA LEU A 63 3.09 5.15 -12.48
C LEU A 63 2.22 5.84 -13.52
N ALA A 64 1.53 6.93 -13.17
CA ALA A 64 0.84 7.79 -14.12
C ALA A 64 1.82 8.58 -15.02
N HIS A 65 3.10 8.68 -14.62
CA HIS A 65 4.19 9.32 -15.35
C HIS A 65 5.30 8.30 -15.66
N PRO A 66 5.09 7.40 -16.63
CA PRO A 66 5.96 6.24 -16.85
C PRO A 66 7.41 6.60 -17.18
N ALA A 67 7.66 7.73 -17.84
CA ALA A 67 9.01 8.19 -18.15
C ALA A 67 9.81 8.50 -16.87
N GLU A 68 9.19 9.21 -15.92
CA GLU A 68 9.79 9.56 -14.63
C GLU A 68 9.97 8.32 -13.75
N ALA A 69 8.98 7.42 -13.76
CA ALA A 69 9.05 6.16 -13.03
C ALA A 69 10.22 5.28 -13.50
N ILE A 70 10.46 5.19 -14.82
CA ILE A 70 11.58 4.45 -15.41
C ILE A 70 12.92 5.10 -15.03
N GLU A 71 13.03 6.43 -15.12
CA GLU A 71 14.26 7.12 -14.71
C GLU A 71 14.58 6.88 -13.24
N THR A 72 13.59 7.00 -12.37
CA THR A 72 13.75 6.72 -10.93
C THR A 72 14.15 5.27 -10.65
N SER A 73 13.62 4.31 -11.44
CA SER A 73 13.93 2.89 -11.27
C SER A 73 15.37 2.51 -11.64
N LYS A 74 16.06 3.31 -12.45
CA LYS A 74 17.46 3.07 -12.84
C LYS A 74 18.43 3.11 -11.66
N SER A 75 18.10 3.82 -10.59
CA SER A 75 18.91 3.88 -9.37
C SER A 75 18.74 2.64 -8.47
N ALA A 76 17.72 1.84 -8.71
CA ALA A 76 17.44 0.66 -7.89
C ALA A 76 18.28 -0.55 -8.33
N PRO A 77 18.72 -1.42 -7.41
CA PRO A 77 19.48 -2.65 -7.71
C PRO A 77 18.56 -3.73 -8.29
N LEU A 78 18.08 -3.55 -9.51
CA LEU A 78 17.05 -4.38 -10.15
C LEU A 78 17.38 -5.88 -10.12
N VAL A 79 18.64 -6.26 -10.38
CA VAL A 79 19.06 -7.68 -10.37
C VAL A 79 18.86 -8.29 -8.99
N LEU A 80 19.23 -7.58 -7.92
CA LEU A 80 19.03 -8.03 -6.54
C LEU A 80 17.55 -8.16 -6.22
N LEU A 81 16.74 -7.17 -6.59
CA LEU A 81 15.30 -7.17 -6.36
C LEU A 81 14.63 -8.36 -7.06
N PHE A 82 14.94 -8.60 -8.35
CA PHE A 82 14.42 -9.76 -9.06
C PHE A 82 14.85 -11.08 -8.45
N THR A 83 16.09 -11.19 -7.95
CA THR A 83 16.56 -12.40 -7.27
C THR A 83 15.79 -12.66 -5.97
N ILE A 84 15.54 -11.61 -5.17
CA ILE A 84 14.74 -11.71 -3.95
C ILE A 84 13.30 -12.13 -4.29
N MET A 85 12.67 -11.46 -5.26
CA MET A 85 11.31 -11.78 -5.70
C MET A 85 11.19 -13.23 -6.20
N LEU A 86 12.16 -13.71 -6.95
CA LEU A 86 12.20 -15.10 -7.40
C LEU A 86 12.30 -16.07 -6.21
N GLY A 87 13.16 -15.75 -5.24
CA GLY A 87 13.28 -16.50 -4.00
C GLY A 87 11.98 -16.55 -3.20
N GLU A 88 11.28 -15.43 -3.07
CA GLU A 88 9.96 -15.35 -2.42
C GLU A 88 8.94 -16.25 -3.13
N ILE A 89 8.86 -16.21 -4.46
CA ILE A 89 7.94 -17.05 -5.24
C ILE A 89 8.25 -18.54 -5.06
N ILE A 90 9.54 -18.93 -5.09
CA ILE A 90 9.96 -20.32 -4.92
C ILE A 90 9.59 -20.81 -3.51
N ILE A 91 9.96 -20.06 -2.47
CA ILE A 91 9.68 -20.43 -1.08
C ILE A 91 8.17 -20.51 -0.85
N ALA A 92 7.42 -19.47 -1.23
CA ALA A 92 5.98 -19.43 -1.04
C ALA A 92 5.26 -20.53 -1.84
N GLY A 93 5.70 -20.80 -3.08
CA GLY A 93 5.19 -21.88 -3.91
C GLY A 93 5.47 -23.27 -3.30
N PHE A 94 6.66 -23.46 -2.73
CA PHE A 94 7.01 -24.69 -2.01
C PHE A 94 6.13 -24.89 -0.77
N LEU A 95 5.98 -23.85 0.07
CA LEU A 95 5.13 -23.89 1.25
C LEU A 95 3.66 -24.13 0.90
N TYR A 96 3.17 -23.49 -0.15
CA TYR A 96 1.82 -23.71 -0.67
C TYR A 96 1.62 -25.18 -1.10
N ARG A 97 2.58 -25.76 -1.82
CA ARG A 97 2.53 -27.15 -2.25
C ARG A 97 2.54 -28.11 -1.07
N LEU A 98 3.38 -27.81 -0.05
CA LEU A 98 3.44 -28.58 1.19
C LEU A 98 2.11 -28.50 1.96
N ALA A 99 1.53 -27.31 2.07
CA ALA A 99 0.24 -27.11 2.73
C ALA A 99 -0.88 -27.89 2.02
N LEU A 100 -0.98 -27.78 0.68
CA LEU A 100 -1.98 -28.50 -0.11
C LEU A 100 -1.86 -30.01 0.00
N SER A 101 -0.64 -30.55 0.12
CA SER A 101 -0.44 -32.01 0.29
C SER A 101 -0.98 -32.54 1.62
N ARG A 102 -1.20 -31.66 2.58
CA ARG A 102 -1.73 -31.99 3.94
C ARG A 102 -3.22 -31.72 4.09
N ILE A 103 -3.84 -31.01 3.15
CA ILE A 103 -5.26 -30.66 3.21
C ILE A 103 -6.08 -31.61 2.34
N SER A 104 -6.86 -32.47 2.98
CA SER A 104 -7.88 -33.29 2.31
C SER A 104 -9.19 -32.49 2.23
N ILE A 105 -9.59 -32.09 1.03
CA ILE A 105 -10.89 -31.44 0.82
C ILE A 105 -11.91 -32.55 0.57
N PRO A 106 -12.97 -32.67 1.40
CA PRO A 106 -14.02 -33.67 1.19
C PRO A 106 -14.66 -33.51 -0.20
N THR A 107 -14.74 -34.61 -0.96
CA THR A 107 -15.24 -34.60 -2.35
C THR A 107 -16.65 -35.17 -2.50
N GLY A 108 -17.29 -35.58 -1.41
CA GLY A 108 -18.61 -36.24 -1.41
C GLY A 108 -19.72 -35.40 -0.75
N LYS A 109 -20.97 -35.87 -0.89
CA LYS A 109 -22.08 -35.36 -0.09
C LYS A 109 -21.80 -35.66 1.37
N LEU A 110 -21.70 -34.60 2.19
CA LEU A 110 -21.52 -34.74 3.64
C LEU A 110 -22.76 -35.45 4.25
N ILE A 111 -22.52 -36.44 5.11
CA ILE A 111 -23.52 -37.08 5.95
C ILE A 111 -24.00 -36.07 7.01
N SER A 112 -25.17 -36.26 7.60
CA SER A 112 -25.78 -35.25 8.50
C SER A 112 -24.87 -34.81 9.63
N ASN A 113 -24.15 -35.73 10.28
CA ASN A 113 -23.21 -35.39 11.37
C ASN A 113 -21.95 -34.68 10.86
N GLU A 114 -21.49 -34.97 9.65
CA GLU A 114 -20.37 -34.27 9.02
C GLU A 114 -20.72 -32.84 8.67
N LYS A 115 -21.97 -32.57 8.28
CA LYS A 115 -22.45 -31.21 8.01
C LYS A 115 -22.37 -30.30 9.23
N ILE A 116 -22.76 -30.80 10.40
CA ILE A 116 -22.68 -30.05 11.66
C ILE A 116 -21.22 -29.70 11.98
N SER A 117 -20.32 -30.70 11.93
CA SER A 117 -18.89 -30.49 12.18
C SER A 117 -18.28 -29.50 11.18
N TYR A 118 -18.61 -29.63 9.89
CA TYR A 118 -18.11 -28.76 8.85
C TYR A 118 -18.63 -27.31 9.02
N THR A 119 -19.90 -27.13 9.35
CA THR A 119 -20.47 -25.80 9.62
C THR A 119 -19.83 -25.16 10.85
N ALA A 120 -19.59 -25.90 11.92
CA ALA A 120 -18.90 -25.41 13.08
C ALA A 120 -17.46 -24.96 12.75
N GLN A 121 -16.73 -25.73 11.93
CA GLN A 121 -15.40 -25.37 11.44
C GLN A 121 -15.43 -24.09 10.59
N LEU A 122 -16.41 -23.93 9.70
CA LEU A 122 -16.57 -22.72 8.91
C LEU A 122 -16.82 -21.49 9.77
N ILE A 123 -17.68 -21.60 10.78
CA ILE A 123 -17.94 -20.51 11.73
C ILE A 123 -16.66 -20.16 12.51
N ALA A 124 -15.90 -21.16 12.97
CA ALA A 124 -14.63 -20.94 13.64
C ALA A 124 -13.60 -20.23 12.74
N ILE A 125 -13.45 -20.67 11.47
CA ILE A 125 -12.57 -20.05 10.49
C ILE A 125 -13.03 -18.62 10.19
N ALA A 126 -14.35 -18.39 10.01
CA ALA A 126 -14.91 -17.06 9.81
C ALA A 126 -14.61 -16.12 10.99
N GLY A 127 -14.72 -16.61 12.22
CA GLY A 127 -14.34 -15.89 13.43
C GLY A 127 -12.85 -15.53 13.44
N ILE A 128 -11.97 -16.48 13.11
CA ILE A 128 -10.53 -16.24 13.02
C ILE A 128 -10.20 -15.20 11.92
N VAL A 129 -10.81 -15.32 10.75
CA VAL A 129 -10.65 -14.34 9.66
C VAL A 129 -11.13 -12.97 10.09
N PHE A 130 -12.28 -12.86 10.72
CA PHE A 130 -12.82 -11.60 11.26
C PHE A 130 -11.85 -10.97 12.28
N LEU A 131 -11.37 -11.74 13.24
CA LEU A 131 -10.40 -11.27 14.23
C LEU A 131 -9.07 -10.84 13.57
N SER A 132 -8.64 -11.56 12.54
CA SER A 132 -7.43 -11.20 11.78
C SER A 132 -7.60 -9.91 10.98
N ILE A 133 -8.80 -9.59 10.51
CA ILE A 133 -9.12 -8.31 9.84
C ILE A 133 -9.14 -7.17 10.86
N ARG A 134 -9.78 -7.40 12.00
CA ARG A 134 -9.87 -6.44 13.10
C ARG A 134 -8.51 -6.22 13.78
N GLY A 135 -7.64 -7.25 13.79
CA GLY A 135 -6.33 -7.25 14.45
C GLY A 135 -6.38 -7.70 15.92
N GLY A 136 -7.45 -8.35 16.35
CA GLY A 136 -7.59 -8.94 17.69
C GLY A 136 -8.84 -8.49 18.45
N TRP A 137 -8.86 -8.75 19.76
CA TRP A 137 -9.98 -8.46 20.65
C TRP A 137 -9.98 -7.04 21.23
N GLN A 138 -8.94 -6.23 20.93
CA GLN A 138 -8.80 -4.88 21.48
C GLN A 138 -9.98 -4.00 21.10
N GLN A 139 -10.26 -3.00 21.94
CA GLN A 139 -11.34 -2.02 21.73
C GLN A 139 -11.12 -1.20 20.45
N ILE A 140 -9.86 -0.85 20.17
CA ILE A 140 -9.47 -0.07 18.98
C ILE A 140 -8.89 -1.02 17.92
N PRO A 141 -9.33 -0.94 16.65
CA PRO A 141 -8.73 -1.72 15.57
C PRO A 141 -7.23 -1.46 15.45
N VAL A 142 -6.47 -2.50 15.06
CA VAL A 142 -5.02 -2.41 14.89
C VAL A 142 -4.68 -1.39 13.78
N ASN A 143 -3.77 -0.49 14.10
CA ASN A 143 -3.14 0.44 13.17
C ASN A 143 -1.62 0.13 13.06
N GLU A 144 -0.91 0.87 12.22
CA GLU A 144 0.53 0.64 11.98
C GLU A 144 1.38 0.80 13.23
N SER A 145 1.01 1.73 14.12
CA SER A 145 1.79 2.03 15.33
C SER A 145 1.89 0.87 16.31
N VAL A 146 0.95 -0.09 16.24
CA VAL A 146 1.00 -1.31 17.08
C VAL A 146 2.19 -2.21 16.70
N ALA A 147 2.67 -2.13 15.46
CA ALA A 147 3.85 -2.88 15.01
C ALA A 147 5.18 -2.20 15.40
N TYR A 148 5.14 -0.97 15.92
CA TYR A 148 6.34 -0.20 16.26
C TYR A 148 6.85 -0.64 17.64
N PHE A 149 8.05 -1.20 17.66
CA PHE A 149 8.67 -1.78 18.86
C PHE A 149 10.11 -1.26 19.11
N SER A 150 10.65 -0.48 18.20
CA SER A 150 12.06 -0.06 18.20
C SER A 150 12.21 1.45 18.08
N ALA A 151 13.32 1.98 18.57
CA ALA A 151 13.76 3.35 18.30
C ALA A 151 14.22 3.55 16.84
N TYR A 152 14.52 2.46 16.13
CA TYR A 152 14.99 2.52 14.74
C TYR A 152 13.80 2.44 13.77
N PRO A 153 13.56 3.47 12.93
CA PRO A 153 12.44 3.49 11.98
C PRO A 153 12.44 2.28 11.02
N VAL A 154 13.61 1.85 10.56
CA VAL A 154 13.74 0.69 9.66
C VAL A 154 13.15 -0.58 10.27
N ALA A 155 13.44 -0.84 11.56
CA ALA A 155 12.92 -2.01 12.27
C ALA A 155 11.39 -1.96 12.40
N ASN A 156 10.85 -0.77 12.68
CA ASN A 156 9.41 -0.56 12.78
C ASN A 156 8.72 -0.74 11.42
N HIS A 157 9.29 -0.17 10.35
CA HIS A 157 8.77 -0.35 9.00
C HIS A 157 8.85 -1.81 8.53
N ALA A 158 9.92 -2.52 8.87
CA ALA A 158 10.04 -3.95 8.55
C ALA A 158 8.96 -4.81 9.23
N ALA A 159 8.50 -4.42 10.43
CA ALA A 159 7.45 -5.12 11.15
C ALA A 159 6.04 -4.91 10.56
N VAL A 160 5.84 -3.83 9.79
CA VAL A 160 4.54 -3.53 9.17
C VAL A 160 4.36 -4.34 7.88
N ASN A 161 3.24 -5.05 7.78
CA ASN A 161 2.88 -5.81 6.58
C ASN A 161 2.70 -4.89 5.36
N THR A 162 3.56 -5.03 4.34
CA THR A 162 3.62 -4.14 3.18
C THR A 162 2.34 -4.12 2.34
N PRO A 163 1.72 -5.25 1.95
CA PRO A 163 0.44 -5.26 1.26
C PRO A 163 -0.68 -4.55 2.03
N TRP A 164 -0.70 -4.70 3.35
CA TRP A 164 -1.69 -4.00 4.18
C TRP A 164 -1.41 -2.49 4.24
N HIS A 165 -0.16 -2.08 4.42
CA HIS A 165 0.27 -0.68 4.41
C HIS A 165 -0.12 0.01 3.09
N LEU A 166 0.24 -0.59 1.95
CA LEU A 166 -0.10 -0.07 0.63
C LEU A 166 -1.61 0.07 0.46
N SER A 167 -2.38 -0.99 0.79
CA SER A 167 -3.84 -0.97 0.69
C SER A 167 -4.45 0.14 1.55
N SER A 168 -3.98 0.30 2.79
CA SER A 168 -4.40 1.37 3.70
C SER A 168 -4.07 2.75 3.15
N SER A 169 -2.86 2.93 2.60
CA SER A 169 -2.42 4.17 1.98
C SER A 169 -3.28 4.54 0.77
N LEU A 170 -3.58 3.58 -0.11
CA LEU A 170 -4.44 3.78 -1.28
C LEU A 170 -5.86 4.15 -0.87
N LEU A 171 -6.44 3.47 0.12
CA LEU A 171 -7.79 3.76 0.61
C LEU A 171 -7.90 5.14 1.26
N LYS A 172 -6.92 5.53 2.07
CA LYS A 172 -6.88 6.86 2.71
C LYS A 172 -6.75 7.98 1.70
N ASN A 173 -6.01 7.75 0.61
CA ASN A 173 -5.71 8.77 -0.40
C ASN A 173 -6.58 8.67 -1.67
N ARG A 174 -7.60 7.81 -1.70
CA ARG A 174 -8.46 7.63 -2.89
C ARG A 174 -9.11 8.91 -3.41
N HIS A 175 -9.26 9.93 -2.58
CA HIS A 175 -9.85 11.22 -2.92
C HIS A 175 -8.83 12.37 -2.98
N SER A 176 -7.54 12.13 -2.73
CA SER A 176 -6.53 13.21 -2.70
C SER A 176 -6.36 13.89 -4.05
N GLY A 177 -6.61 13.20 -5.16
CA GLY A 177 -6.54 13.80 -6.50
C GLY A 177 -7.79 14.59 -6.90
N GLN A 178 -8.90 14.48 -6.17
CA GLN A 178 -10.17 15.10 -6.52
C GLN A 178 -10.41 16.45 -5.86
N LYS A 179 -9.76 16.70 -4.72
CA LYS A 179 -9.93 17.94 -3.97
C LYS A 179 -8.59 18.66 -3.85
N ASN A 180 -8.52 19.83 -4.46
CA ASN A 180 -7.40 20.72 -4.21
C ASN A 180 -7.46 21.17 -2.75
N ILE A 181 -6.58 20.62 -1.92
CA ILE A 181 -6.51 20.94 -0.47
C ILE A 181 -6.16 22.40 -0.19
N TYR A 182 -5.62 23.09 -1.20
CA TYR A 182 -5.26 24.52 -1.10
C TYR A 182 -6.35 25.45 -1.63
N SER A 183 -7.47 24.92 -2.11
CA SER A 183 -8.61 25.72 -2.58
C SER A 183 -9.51 26.10 -1.41
N TYR A 184 -9.05 27.03 -0.59
CA TYR A 184 -9.81 27.55 0.56
C TYR A 184 -10.76 28.67 0.19
N LEU A 185 -10.54 29.31 -0.97
CA LEU A 185 -11.30 30.47 -1.44
C LEU A 185 -11.80 30.24 -2.86
N PRO A 186 -12.95 30.83 -3.24
CA PRO A 186 -13.34 30.94 -4.64
C PRO A 186 -12.23 31.63 -5.45
N ALA A 187 -12.05 31.20 -6.72
CA ALA A 187 -10.93 31.69 -7.56
C ALA A 187 -10.91 33.24 -7.70
N GLY A 188 -12.07 33.90 -7.78
CA GLY A 188 -12.17 35.36 -7.85
C GLY A 188 -11.68 36.04 -6.58
N GLU A 189 -12.12 35.56 -5.42
CA GLU A 189 -11.70 36.12 -4.12
C GLU A 189 -10.21 35.86 -3.84
N ALA A 190 -9.70 34.69 -4.23
CA ALA A 190 -8.27 34.39 -4.13
C ALA A 190 -7.42 35.36 -4.96
N ALA A 191 -7.83 35.63 -6.22
CA ALA A 191 -7.14 36.58 -7.09
C ALA A 191 -7.17 38.02 -6.54
N GLU A 192 -8.30 38.46 -6.00
CA GLU A 192 -8.44 39.78 -5.37
C GLU A 192 -7.53 39.93 -4.15
N ARG A 193 -7.48 38.92 -3.26
CA ARG A 193 -6.57 38.94 -2.10
C ARG A 193 -5.10 38.94 -2.50
N VAL A 194 -4.73 38.15 -3.52
CA VAL A 194 -3.37 38.16 -4.05
C VAL A 194 -3.02 39.54 -4.63
N ASN A 195 -3.91 40.11 -5.46
CA ASN A 195 -3.70 41.45 -6.01
C ASN A 195 -3.54 42.50 -4.93
N HIS A 196 -4.34 42.42 -3.84
CA HIS A 196 -4.22 43.34 -2.71
C HIS A 196 -2.86 43.21 -1.99
N LEU A 197 -2.35 41.97 -1.82
CA LEU A 197 -1.04 41.72 -1.20
C LEU A 197 0.12 42.32 -2.02
N TYR A 198 -0.01 42.36 -3.35
CA TYR A 198 1.02 42.86 -4.26
C TYR A 198 0.77 44.29 -4.73
N GLN A 199 -0.26 44.97 -4.21
CA GLN A 199 -0.46 46.40 -4.47
C GLN A 199 0.69 47.21 -3.85
N LYS A 200 1.42 47.93 -4.69
CA LYS A 200 2.42 48.89 -4.20
C LYS A 200 1.73 50.02 -3.46
N HIS A 201 1.95 50.15 -2.17
CA HIS A 201 1.54 51.34 -1.45
C HIS A 201 2.44 52.49 -1.89
N SER A 202 1.84 53.64 -2.18
CA SER A 202 2.54 54.87 -2.61
C SER A 202 3.55 55.41 -1.63
N SER A 203 3.55 54.85 -0.38
CA SER A 203 4.52 55.18 0.69
C SER A 203 5.78 54.32 0.67
N ASP A 204 5.82 53.23 -0.17
CA ASP A 204 7.02 52.42 -0.28
C ASP A 204 8.10 53.15 -1.08
N SER A 205 8.93 53.89 -0.35
CA SER A 205 10.18 54.42 -0.88
C SER A 205 11.07 53.23 -1.28
N ALA A 206 11.31 53.08 -2.59
CA ALA A 206 12.23 52.07 -3.08
C ALA A 206 13.59 52.23 -2.41
N ARG A 207 13.96 51.30 -1.52
CA ARG A 207 15.28 51.32 -0.90
C ARG A 207 16.22 50.50 -1.78
N PHE A 208 17.16 51.23 -2.42
CA PHE A 208 18.20 50.56 -3.20
C PHE A 208 19.13 49.79 -2.22
N VAL A 209 19.06 48.46 -2.25
CA VAL A 209 19.90 47.57 -1.43
C VAL A 209 21.27 47.34 -2.08
N LEU A 210 21.37 47.58 -3.39
CA LEU A 210 22.56 47.33 -4.19
C LEU A 210 23.19 48.67 -4.64
N THR A 211 24.48 48.78 -4.45
CA THR A 211 25.25 49.99 -4.83
C THR A 211 25.55 50.02 -6.35
N GLN A 212 25.44 48.90 -7.05
CA GLN A 212 25.66 48.82 -8.51
C GLN A 212 24.35 48.90 -9.28
N GLN A 213 24.34 49.69 -10.36
CA GLN A 213 23.15 49.85 -11.22
C GLN A 213 22.82 48.60 -12.06
N ARG A 214 23.80 47.73 -12.34
CA ARG A 214 23.65 46.46 -13.06
C ARG A 214 24.44 45.33 -12.40
N PRO A 215 23.98 44.84 -11.27
CA PRO A 215 24.64 43.73 -10.59
C PRO A 215 24.43 42.42 -11.32
N ASN A 216 25.39 41.50 -11.25
CA ASN A 216 25.16 40.13 -11.61
C ASN A 216 24.31 39.49 -10.48
N ILE A 217 23.14 38.94 -10.86
CA ILE A 217 22.22 38.32 -9.92
C ILE A 217 22.33 36.80 -10.11
N VAL A 218 22.69 36.08 -9.05
CA VAL A 218 22.61 34.62 -8.99
C VAL A 218 21.40 34.27 -8.13
N PHE A 219 20.40 33.66 -8.74
CA PHE A 219 19.21 33.15 -8.04
C PHE A 219 19.42 31.68 -7.71
N ILE A 220 19.47 31.32 -6.43
CA ILE A 220 19.61 29.94 -5.97
C ILE A 220 18.29 29.57 -5.31
N GLN A 221 17.56 28.65 -5.96
CA GLN A 221 16.35 28.08 -5.40
C GLN A 221 16.72 26.77 -4.69
N LEU A 222 16.60 26.75 -3.37
CA LEU A 222 16.77 25.53 -2.57
C LEU A 222 15.41 24.85 -2.44
N GLU A 223 15.29 23.68 -3.07
CA GLU A 223 14.08 22.87 -3.00
C GLU A 223 14.15 21.96 -1.75
N SER A 224 13.01 21.82 -1.07
CA SER A 224 12.88 20.98 0.14
C SER A 224 13.76 21.39 1.32
N PHE A 225 14.22 22.64 1.34
CA PHE A 225 14.96 23.17 2.49
C PHE A 225 13.97 23.60 3.56
N THR A 226 13.87 22.84 4.65
CA THR A 226 13.10 23.20 5.84
C THR A 226 14.00 23.92 6.83
N ALA A 227 13.57 25.11 7.24
CA ALA A 227 14.23 25.86 8.29
C ALA A 227 14.02 25.22 9.65
#